data_a874c5c48b9a80f4ee4db619455dab75
#
_entry.id   a874c5c48b9a80f4ee4db619455dab75
#
_cell.length_a   1.000
_cell.length_b   1.000
_cell.length_c   1.000
_cell.angle_alpha   90.00
_cell.angle_beta   90.00
_cell.angle_gamma   90.00
#
_symmetry.space_group_name_H-M   'P 1'
#
loop_
_entity.id
_entity.type
_entity.pdbx_description
1 polymer ?
#
loop_
_entity_poly.entity_id
_entity_poly.type
_entity_poly.pdbx_seq_one_letter_code
_entity_poly.pdbx_strand_id
1 'polypeptide(L)'
;MIAYLLDGIIMRFQKHGVPRLVAVCGVFVLFLLSVFLLFFVVFPSLVQELDKFVRNDVPGIATNVSNNMKGAYQKYEYFRNKRLPDFFTKQLQASKPANPPQTNTESSISRPLMNTNEIQGPRSLLDEASFNGVSLPPSEQGADPSSYERITNAVETELTEIGRRALTFSISSLKNIVVYMLYLVLVPVLVFFILKDKQAILNWFAKFLPSERALTRQVWEEVNIQTSNYVRGKFWEVIIVWGVTYITLEAFGLRATLLVSLFVGLSVLVPYVGATLMYIPIVILGYYQFGMSSTFVWLFIAYSIIQVLDGNVLAPVLLSEATSLHPIAIIAAILLFGGLWGFWGVFFAIPLATLVNSIIKAWPMERNKALQR
;
A
#
# COMPACT_ATOMS: atom_id res chain seq x y z
N MET A 1 -18.69 13.21 -3.27
CA MET A 1 -18.44 11.97 -3.96
C MET A 1 -19.72 11.16 -4.19
N ILE A 2 -20.39 10.67 -3.15
CA ILE A 2 -21.65 9.90 -3.28
C ILE A 2 -22.69 10.64 -4.13
N ALA A 3 -22.88 11.96 -3.88
CA ALA A 3 -23.80 12.79 -4.66
C ALA A 3 -23.45 12.83 -6.17
N TYR A 4 -22.18 12.82 -6.56
CA TYR A 4 -21.77 12.75 -7.96
C TYR A 4 -22.13 11.43 -8.63
N LEU A 5 -21.98 10.31 -7.90
CA LEU A 5 -22.37 8.98 -8.39
C LEU A 5 -23.88 8.93 -8.63
N LEU A 6 -24.66 9.35 -7.64
CA LEU A 6 -26.12 9.30 -7.67
C LEU A 6 -26.71 10.30 -8.68
N ASP A 7 -26.12 11.49 -8.83
CA ASP A 7 -26.57 12.51 -9.77
C ASP A 7 -26.57 12.00 -11.23
N GLY A 8 -25.59 11.16 -11.60
CA GLY A 8 -25.55 10.53 -12.90
C GLY A 8 -26.72 9.59 -13.18
N ILE A 9 -27.17 8.86 -12.16
CA ILE A 9 -28.35 7.99 -12.24
C ILE A 9 -29.62 8.87 -12.34
N ILE A 10 -29.70 9.92 -11.51
CA ILE A 10 -30.83 10.87 -11.53
C ILE A 10 -30.99 11.50 -12.91
N MET A 11 -29.89 11.97 -13.52
CA MET A 11 -29.92 12.56 -14.87
C MET A 11 -30.40 11.57 -15.93
N ARG A 12 -30.11 10.27 -15.77
CA ARG A 12 -30.60 9.24 -16.68
C ARG A 12 -32.11 9.04 -16.57
N PHE A 13 -32.67 9.04 -15.36
CA PHE A 13 -34.13 9.00 -15.13
C PHE A 13 -34.83 10.26 -15.65
N GLN A 14 -34.24 11.44 -15.48
CA GLN A 14 -34.76 12.69 -16.01
C GLN A 14 -34.84 12.67 -17.55
N LYS A 15 -33.86 12.05 -18.25
CA LYS A 15 -33.92 11.88 -19.72
C LYS A 15 -35.10 11.02 -20.18
N HIS A 16 -35.66 10.18 -19.30
CA HIS A 16 -36.87 9.38 -19.56
C HIS A 16 -38.15 10.05 -19.11
N GLY A 17 -38.12 11.38 -18.83
CA GLY A 17 -39.30 12.18 -18.47
C GLY A 17 -39.70 12.14 -16.99
N VAL A 18 -38.90 11.52 -16.12
CA VAL A 18 -39.22 11.50 -14.68
C VAL A 18 -38.94 12.85 -14.04
N PRO A 19 -39.87 13.42 -13.27
CA PRO A 19 -39.65 14.68 -12.53
C PRO A 19 -38.44 14.55 -11.59
N ARG A 20 -37.62 15.61 -11.49
CA ARG A 20 -36.37 15.59 -10.72
C ARG A 20 -36.56 15.10 -9.28
N LEU A 21 -37.59 15.58 -8.59
CA LEU A 21 -37.84 15.19 -7.19
C LEU A 21 -38.13 13.70 -7.06
N VAL A 22 -38.90 13.13 -7.96
CA VAL A 22 -39.23 11.68 -7.98
C VAL A 22 -37.97 10.88 -8.27
N ALA A 23 -37.15 11.31 -9.24
CA ALA A 23 -35.87 10.67 -9.56
C ALA A 23 -34.89 10.72 -8.37
N VAL A 24 -34.80 11.85 -7.66
CA VAL A 24 -33.98 12.01 -6.46
C VAL A 24 -34.45 11.08 -5.35
N CYS A 25 -35.77 11.04 -5.06
CA CYS A 25 -36.33 10.17 -4.03
C CYS A 25 -36.11 8.68 -4.38
N GLY A 26 -36.36 8.27 -5.62
CA GLY A 26 -36.18 6.87 -6.04
C GLY A 26 -34.72 6.41 -5.96
N VAL A 27 -33.79 7.21 -6.46
CA VAL A 27 -32.35 6.91 -6.39
C VAL A 27 -31.85 6.95 -4.96
N PHE A 28 -32.39 7.83 -4.13
CA PHE A 28 -32.04 7.90 -2.71
C PHE A 28 -32.52 6.67 -1.92
N VAL A 29 -33.74 6.20 -2.17
CA VAL A 29 -34.25 4.96 -1.57
C VAL A 29 -33.39 3.77 -1.99
N LEU A 30 -33.02 3.68 -3.27
CA LEU A 30 -32.12 2.63 -3.76
C LEU A 30 -30.74 2.71 -3.07
N PHE A 31 -30.20 3.90 -2.89
CA PHE A 31 -28.97 4.13 -2.16
C PHE A 31 -29.07 3.69 -0.70
N LEU A 32 -30.13 4.05 0.00
CA LEU A 32 -30.37 3.61 1.39
C LEU A 32 -30.44 2.09 1.48
N LEU A 33 -31.17 1.45 0.55
CA LEU A 33 -31.27 0.00 0.50
C LEU A 33 -29.89 -0.65 0.29
N SER A 34 -29.08 -0.08 -0.60
CA SER A 34 -27.70 -0.53 -0.84
C SER A 34 -26.82 -0.39 0.41
N VAL A 35 -26.89 0.74 1.11
CA VAL A 35 -26.15 0.97 2.36
C VAL A 35 -26.61 -0.01 3.45
N PHE A 36 -27.92 -0.23 3.57
CA PHE A 36 -28.49 -1.18 4.51
C PHE A 36 -28.00 -2.61 4.22
N LEU A 37 -28.06 -3.04 2.97
CA LEU A 37 -27.58 -4.37 2.54
C LEU A 37 -26.09 -4.54 2.83
N LEU A 38 -25.28 -3.53 2.52
CA LEU A 38 -23.84 -3.54 2.80
C LEU A 38 -23.58 -3.64 4.30
N PHE A 39 -24.31 -2.90 5.12
CA PHE A 39 -24.12 -2.88 6.58
C PHE A 39 -24.60 -4.18 7.24
N PHE A 40 -25.75 -4.72 6.85
CA PHE A 40 -26.35 -5.88 7.51
C PHE A 40 -25.93 -7.23 6.92
N VAL A 41 -25.45 -7.28 5.68
CA VAL A 41 -25.04 -8.54 5.02
C VAL A 41 -23.54 -8.62 4.86
N VAL A 42 -22.93 -7.60 4.24
CA VAL A 42 -21.49 -7.67 3.89
C VAL A 42 -20.62 -7.44 5.13
N PHE A 43 -20.95 -6.45 5.95
CA PHE A 43 -20.12 -6.10 7.13
C PHE A 43 -20.01 -7.24 8.14
N PRO A 44 -21.10 -7.93 8.58
CA PRO A 44 -20.99 -9.07 9.48
C PRO A 44 -20.19 -10.23 8.88
N SER A 45 -20.33 -10.48 7.57
CA SER A 45 -19.56 -11.51 6.88
C SER A 45 -18.06 -11.20 6.89
N LEU A 46 -17.69 -9.94 6.65
CA LEU A 46 -16.30 -9.48 6.75
C LEU A 46 -15.73 -9.60 8.15
N VAL A 47 -16.51 -9.24 9.19
CA VAL A 47 -16.06 -9.37 10.59
C VAL A 47 -15.83 -10.84 10.96
N GLN A 48 -16.73 -11.72 10.55
CA GLN A 48 -16.56 -13.17 10.80
C GLN A 48 -15.35 -13.73 10.04
N GLU A 49 -15.13 -13.33 8.80
CA GLU A 49 -13.99 -13.78 8.02
C GLU A 49 -12.67 -13.23 8.60
N LEU A 50 -12.65 -11.97 9.03
CA LEU A 50 -11.51 -11.36 9.71
C LEU A 50 -11.20 -12.08 11.04
N ASP A 51 -12.22 -12.40 11.85
CA ASP A 51 -12.04 -13.12 13.12
C ASP A 51 -11.45 -14.52 12.87
N LYS A 52 -11.98 -15.26 11.88
CA LYS A 52 -11.44 -16.56 11.48
C LYS A 52 -10.01 -16.45 10.98
N PHE A 53 -9.73 -15.46 10.13
CA PHE A 53 -8.41 -15.21 9.59
C PHE A 53 -7.39 -14.92 10.70
N VAL A 54 -7.72 -14.00 11.60
CA VAL A 54 -6.83 -13.62 12.71
C VAL A 54 -6.60 -14.77 13.69
N ARG A 55 -7.63 -15.52 14.03
CA ARG A 55 -7.51 -16.60 15.03
C ARG A 55 -6.88 -17.87 14.48
N ASN A 56 -7.15 -18.22 13.21
CA ASN A 56 -6.77 -19.51 12.67
C ASN A 56 -5.59 -19.41 11.70
N ASP A 57 -5.60 -18.39 10.83
CA ASP A 57 -4.63 -18.32 9.73
C ASP A 57 -3.36 -17.54 10.13
N VAL A 58 -3.47 -16.43 10.86
CA VAL A 58 -2.30 -15.64 11.28
C VAL A 58 -1.30 -16.44 12.12
N PRO A 59 -1.71 -17.22 13.17
CA PRO A 59 -0.77 -18.06 13.90
C PRO A 59 -0.13 -19.13 13.03
N GLY A 60 -0.90 -19.74 12.12
CA GLY A 60 -0.40 -20.74 11.18
C GLY A 60 0.61 -20.16 10.18
N ILE A 61 0.40 -18.94 9.69
CA ILE A 61 1.35 -18.22 8.84
C ILE A 61 2.64 -17.96 9.62
N ALA A 62 2.53 -17.45 10.85
CA ALA A 62 3.67 -17.14 11.70
C ALA A 62 4.54 -18.39 11.97
N THR A 63 3.92 -19.51 12.32
CA THR A 63 4.63 -20.78 12.56
C THR A 63 5.26 -21.34 11.29
N ASN A 64 4.60 -21.26 10.13
CA ASN A 64 5.14 -21.72 8.86
C ASN A 64 6.34 -20.87 8.41
N VAL A 65 6.25 -19.55 8.53
CA VAL A 65 7.37 -18.64 8.24
C VAL A 65 8.54 -18.97 9.15
N SER A 66 8.31 -19.13 10.46
CA SER A 66 9.34 -19.50 11.43
C SER A 66 10.00 -20.83 11.07
N ASN A 67 9.21 -21.88 10.77
CA ASN A 67 9.73 -23.20 10.42
C ASN A 67 10.51 -23.21 9.10
N ASN A 68 10.04 -22.50 8.09
CA ASN A 68 10.74 -22.38 6.82
C ASN A 68 12.07 -21.63 6.96
N MET A 69 12.09 -20.57 7.79
CA MET A 69 13.32 -19.86 8.10
C MET A 69 14.31 -20.76 8.86
N LYS A 70 13.84 -21.54 9.85
CA LYS A 70 14.68 -22.54 10.56
C LYS A 70 15.27 -23.57 9.60
N GLY A 71 14.46 -24.11 8.70
CA GLY A 71 14.91 -25.06 7.67
C GLY A 71 15.92 -24.46 6.69
N ALA A 72 15.71 -23.23 6.25
CA ALA A 72 16.64 -22.51 5.38
C ALA A 72 17.97 -22.24 6.08
N TYR A 73 17.94 -21.84 7.36
CA TYR A 73 19.13 -21.62 8.17
C TYR A 73 19.93 -22.91 8.40
N GLN A 74 19.27 -24.02 8.78
CA GLN A 74 19.92 -25.32 8.93
C GLN A 74 20.59 -25.80 7.63
N LYS A 75 19.91 -25.55 6.50
CA LYS A 75 20.47 -25.86 5.18
C LYS A 75 21.69 -25.00 4.86
N TYR A 76 21.63 -23.69 5.20
CA TYR A 76 22.76 -22.77 5.06
C TYR A 76 23.96 -23.22 5.94
N GLU A 77 23.73 -23.56 7.22
CA GLU A 77 24.76 -24.07 8.11
C GLU A 77 25.38 -25.38 7.60
N TYR A 78 24.54 -26.30 7.11
CA TYR A 78 25.02 -27.52 6.51
C TYR A 78 25.95 -27.25 5.32
N PHE A 79 25.59 -26.34 4.42
CA PHE A 79 26.42 -25.96 3.28
C PHE A 79 27.70 -25.25 3.73
N ARG A 80 27.62 -24.36 4.68
CA ARG A 80 28.78 -23.65 5.25
C ARG A 80 29.76 -24.62 5.87
N ASN A 81 29.28 -25.53 6.69
CA ASN A 81 30.13 -26.44 7.43
C ASN A 81 30.72 -27.58 6.56
N LYS A 82 30.05 -27.94 5.46
CA LYS A 82 30.46 -29.06 4.61
C LYS A 82 31.28 -28.65 3.38
N ARG A 83 31.09 -27.46 2.82
CA ARG A 83 31.81 -27.04 1.58
C ARG A 83 32.89 -25.98 1.79
N LEU A 84 32.82 -25.18 2.84
CA LEU A 84 33.78 -24.11 3.07
C LEU A 84 35.11 -24.57 3.75
N PRO A 85 35.14 -25.53 4.69
CA PRO A 85 36.38 -25.90 5.37
C PRO A 85 37.45 -26.44 4.44
N ASP A 86 37.08 -27.25 3.44
CA ASP A 86 38.08 -27.94 2.59
C ASP A 86 38.74 -27.00 1.57
N PHE A 87 38.06 -25.99 1.10
CA PHE A 87 38.63 -25.04 0.14
C PHE A 87 39.54 -24.01 0.82
N PHE A 88 39.10 -23.45 1.95
CA PHE A 88 39.85 -22.43 2.68
C PHE A 88 41.03 -23.03 3.49
N THR A 89 40.87 -24.20 4.05
CA THR A 89 41.98 -24.87 4.75
C THR A 89 43.11 -25.27 3.81
N LYS A 90 42.81 -25.70 2.57
CA LYS A 90 43.84 -25.94 1.55
C LYS A 90 44.55 -24.66 1.11
N GLN A 91 43.85 -23.53 1.00
CA GLN A 91 44.46 -22.26 0.60
C GLN A 91 45.29 -21.65 1.73
N LEU A 92 44.86 -21.75 2.98
CA LEU A 92 45.63 -21.29 4.15
C LEU A 92 46.87 -22.16 4.43
N GLN A 93 46.81 -23.45 4.13
CA GLN A 93 48.00 -24.34 4.22
C GLN A 93 49.01 -24.07 3.10
N ALA A 94 48.56 -23.65 1.92
CA ALA A 94 49.41 -23.28 0.79
C ALA A 94 50.10 -21.91 0.95
N SER A 95 49.58 -21.03 1.82
CA SER A 95 50.12 -19.70 2.05
C SER A 95 51.00 -19.58 3.30
N LYS A 96 51.31 -20.68 4.01
CA LYS A 96 52.20 -20.62 5.15
C LYS A 96 53.65 -20.55 4.63
N PRO A 97 54.38 -19.44 4.84
CA PRO A 97 55.77 -19.33 4.44
C PRO A 97 56.62 -20.35 5.24
N ALA A 98 57.51 -21.04 4.55
CA ALA A 98 58.49 -21.93 5.14
C ALA A 98 59.35 -21.14 6.15
N ASN A 99 59.46 -21.70 7.35
CA ASN A 99 60.28 -21.32 8.50
C ASN A 99 61.12 -20.05 8.41
N PRO A 100 60.97 -19.09 9.38
CA PRO A 100 61.98 -18.07 9.59
C PRO A 100 63.24 -18.63 10.17
N PRO A 101 64.45 -18.14 9.80
CA PRO A 101 65.71 -18.64 10.31
C PRO A 101 65.85 -18.32 11.81
N GLN A 102 66.31 -19.33 12.58
CA GLN A 102 66.66 -19.18 13.98
C GLN A 102 67.95 -18.36 14.05
N THR A 103 67.87 -17.17 14.62
CA THR A 103 69.05 -16.44 15.11
C THR A 103 69.07 -16.52 16.63
N ASN A 104 69.99 -17.35 17.14
CA ASN A 104 70.42 -17.29 18.50
C ASN A 104 71.18 -15.99 18.75
N THR A 105 70.74 -15.21 19.73
CA THR A 105 71.66 -14.33 20.45
C THR A 105 71.07 -14.13 21.84
N GLU A 106 71.71 -14.81 22.81
CA GLU A 106 71.67 -14.48 24.21
C GLU A 106 72.37 -13.14 24.43
N SER A 107 71.75 -12.26 25.19
CA SER A 107 72.47 -11.46 26.19
C SER A 107 71.49 -10.79 27.15
N SER A 108 71.70 -11.18 28.38
CA SER A 108 71.28 -10.56 29.63
C SER A 108 71.33 -9.04 29.67
N ILE A 109 70.32 -8.41 30.27
CA ILE A 109 70.51 -7.31 31.23
C ILE A 109 69.19 -7.11 32.04
N SER A 110 69.44 -7.01 33.32
CA SER A 110 68.63 -6.86 34.51
C SER A 110 67.56 -5.77 34.52
N ARG A 111 66.49 -6.10 35.29
CA ARG A 111 65.44 -5.18 35.80
C ARG A 111 65.98 -3.96 36.55
N PRO A 112 65.21 -2.87 36.72
CA PRO A 112 64.38 -2.79 37.92
C PRO A 112 62.93 -2.28 37.70
N LEU A 113 62.11 -2.63 38.70
CA LEU A 113 60.76 -2.23 38.99
C LEU A 113 60.55 -0.72 39.02
N MET A 114 59.49 -0.23 38.42
CA MET A 114 58.83 0.94 38.95
C MET A 114 57.32 0.95 38.58
N ASN A 115 56.61 1.45 39.54
CA ASN A 115 55.21 1.33 39.90
C ASN A 115 54.32 2.24 39.09
N THR A 116 53.10 1.75 38.90
CA THR A 116 51.78 2.39 38.91
C THR A 116 51.49 3.70 38.19
N ASN A 117 50.35 3.64 37.53
CA ASN A 117 49.30 4.62 37.36
C ASN A 117 49.48 5.76 36.35
N GLU A 118 48.40 5.86 35.56
CA GLU A 118 48.02 7.00 34.73
C GLU A 118 48.87 7.23 33.47
N ILE A 119 48.22 6.88 32.36
CA ILE A 119 47.86 7.86 31.33
C ILE A 119 46.99 7.13 30.30
N GLN A 120 45.72 7.53 30.28
CA GLN A 120 44.85 7.33 29.12
C GLN A 120 45.39 8.19 27.98
N GLY A 121 45.83 7.52 26.91
CA GLY A 121 46.18 8.15 25.66
C GLY A 121 45.66 7.28 24.50
N PRO A 122 45.28 7.84 23.34
CA PRO A 122 44.37 7.23 22.39
C PRO A 122 45.01 6.04 21.67
N ARG A 123 44.39 4.90 21.80
CA ARG A 123 44.55 3.75 20.90
C ARG A 123 43.88 4.08 19.56
N SER A 124 44.63 4.68 18.70
CA SER A 124 44.28 4.70 17.28
C SER A 124 45.49 5.26 16.55
N LEU A 125 46.22 4.49 15.82
CA LEU A 125 47.01 4.88 14.65
C LEU A 125 48.07 3.88 14.23
N LEU A 126 48.17 2.69 14.86
CA LEU A 126 49.17 1.70 14.44
C LEU A 126 48.59 0.38 13.88
N ASP A 127 47.26 0.21 13.80
CA ASP A 127 46.67 -0.96 13.16
C ASP A 127 46.20 -0.70 11.71
N GLU A 128 46.51 0.47 11.14
CA GLU A 128 46.12 0.83 9.77
C GLU A 128 47.29 0.98 8.80
N ALA A 129 48.33 0.21 8.99
CA ALA A 129 49.37 0.20 7.96
C ALA A 129 49.73 -1.25 7.57
N SER A 130 49.35 -1.56 6.35
CA SER A 130 49.75 -2.65 5.51
C SER A 130 49.06 -4.01 5.70
N PHE A 131 48.13 -4.30 4.83
CA PHE A 131 48.34 -5.28 3.78
C PHE A 131 47.25 -5.17 2.73
N ASN A 132 47.66 -4.66 1.57
CA ASN A 132 47.03 -4.91 0.25
C ASN A 132 45.53 -5.23 0.22
N GLY A 133 44.67 -4.20 0.10
CA GLY A 133 43.57 -4.18 -0.89
C GLY A 133 42.52 -5.29 -0.90
N VAL A 134 42.48 -6.19 0.05
CA VAL A 134 41.42 -7.16 0.25
C VAL A 134 40.93 -6.99 1.68
N SER A 135 40.00 -6.09 1.88
CA SER A 135 39.16 -6.12 3.07
C SER A 135 38.41 -7.46 3.01
N LEU A 136 38.91 -8.45 3.74
CA LEU A 136 38.10 -9.60 4.10
C LEU A 136 36.81 -9.07 4.71
N PRO A 137 35.62 -9.48 4.26
CA PRO A 137 34.40 -9.17 5.00
C PRO A 137 34.63 -9.63 6.44
N PRO A 138 34.04 -8.95 7.44
CA PRO A 138 34.25 -9.31 8.83
C PRO A 138 33.89 -10.78 9.01
N SER A 139 34.90 -11.62 8.93
CA SER A 139 34.83 -13.02 9.21
C SER A 139 34.69 -13.16 10.71
N GLU A 140 33.79 -14.01 11.12
CA GLU A 140 33.68 -14.55 12.47
C GLU A 140 32.76 -13.87 13.48
N GLN A 141 31.72 -13.20 13.04
CA GLN A 141 30.48 -13.39 13.79
C GLN A 141 29.54 -14.21 12.91
N GLY A 142 29.76 -15.54 12.89
CA GLY A 142 28.77 -16.49 12.44
C GLY A 142 27.46 -16.07 13.09
N ALA A 143 26.41 -15.86 12.29
CA ALA A 143 25.12 -15.45 12.80
C ALA A 143 24.81 -16.32 14.04
N ASP A 144 24.92 -15.68 15.22
CA ASP A 144 24.75 -16.36 16.50
C ASP A 144 23.38 -17.05 16.45
N PRO A 145 23.27 -18.35 16.76
CA PRO A 145 22.01 -19.06 16.82
C PRO A 145 20.94 -18.29 17.63
N SER A 146 21.39 -17.53 18.63
CA SER A 146 20.54 -16.64 19.42
C SER A 146 19.98 -15.45 18.62
N SER A 147 20.71 -14.94 17.63
CA SER A 147 20.24 -13.85 16.76
C SER A 147 19.15 -14.32 15.83
N TYR A 148 19.29 -15.55 15.31
CA TYR A 148 18.26 -16.17 14.47
C TYR A 148 16.97 -16.46 15.24
N GLU A 149 17.09 -17.07 16.44
CA GLU A 149 15.93 -17.29 17.31
C GLU A 149 15.24 -15.98 17.70
N ARG A 150 16.00 -14.91 17.93
CA ARG A 150 15.43 -13.57 18.20
C ARG A 150 14.64 -13.05 17.00
N ILE A 151 15.14 -13.20 15.77
CA ILE A 151 14.44 -12.77 14.56
C ILE A 151 13.16 -13.58 14.36
N THR A 152 13.22 -14.90 14.48
CA THR A 152 12.03 -15.76 14.31
C THR A 152 10.97 -15.47 15.37
N ASN A 153 11.38 -15.34 16.63
CA ASN A 153 10.46 -15.01 17.73
C ASN A 153 9.89 -13.59 17.58
N ALA A 154 10.69 -12.63 17.10
CA ALA A 154 10.21 -11.27 16.82
C ALA A 154 9.17 -11.27 15.69
N VAL A 155 9.41 -11.98 14.59
CA VAL A 155 8.46 -12.10 13.47
C VAL A 155 7.17 -12.77 13.93
N GLU A 156 7.24 -13.86 14.69
CA GLU A 156 6.07 -14.56 15.23
C GLU A 156 5.27 -13.65 16.19
N THR A 157 5.98 -12.95 17.08
CA THR A 157 5.36 -12.01 18.02
C THR A 157 4.70 -10.84 17.32
N GLU A 158 5.36 -10.22 16.34
CA GLU A 158 4.81 -9.10 15.58
C GLU A 158 3.60 -9.50 14.74
N LEU A 159 3.63 -10.67 14.07
CA LEU A 159 2.49 -11.16 13.30
C LEU A 159 1.26 -11.42 14.18
N THR A 160 1.47 -12.06 15.34
CA THR A 160 0.39 -12.31 16.29
C THR A 160 -0.12 -11.01 16.93
N GLU A 161 0.76 -10.05 17.21
CA GLU A 161 0.39 -8.75 17.74
C GLU A 161 -0.38 -7.91 16.71
N ILE A 162 0.00 -7.93 15.42
CA ILE A 162 -0.76 -7.30 14.33
C ILE A 162 -2.18 -7.88 14.28
N GLY A 163 -2.30 -9.22 14.35
CA GLY A 163 -3.60 -9.89 14.39
C GLY A 163 -4.43 -9.46 15.61
N ARG A 164 -3.83 -9.45 16.80
CA ARG A 164 -4.48 -9.00 18.03
C ARG A 164 -4.89 -7.54 17.98
N ARG A 165 -4.04 -6.66 17.44
CA ARG A 165 -4.36 -5.23 17.25
C ARG A 165 -5.52 -5.05 16.28
N ALA A 166 -5.59 -5.81 15.19
CA ALA A 166 -6.70 -5.78 14.25
C ALA A 166 -8.03 -6.16 14.91
N LEU A 167 -8.06 -7.22 15.73
CA LEU A 167 -9.24 -7.58 16.50
C LEU A 167 -9.60 -6.54 17.56
N THR A 168 -8.62 -6.04 18.30
CA THR A 168 -8.85 -5.01 19.32
C THR A 168 -9.37 -3.71 18.69
N PHE A 169 -8.84 -3.34 17.54
CA PHE A 169 -9.35 -2.19 16.76
C PHE A 169 -10.81 -2.41 16.35
N SER A 170 -11.16 -3.59 15.86
CA SER A 170 -12.54 -3.94 15.50
C SER A 170 -13.48 -3.86 16.71
N ILE A 171 -13.07 -4.37 17.87
CA ILE A 171 -13.87 -4.34 19.10
C ILE A 171 -13.93 -2.93 19.71
N SER A 172 -12.81 -2.19 19.70
CA SER A 172 -12.79 -0.81 20.22
C SER A 172 -13.60 0.15 19.36
N SER A 173 -13.74 -0.15 18.06
CA SER A 173 -14.62 0.58 17.16
C SER A 173 -16.09 0.46 17.55
N LEU A 174 -16.49 -0.63 18.22
CA LEU A 174 -17.86 -0.78 18.77
C LEU A 174 -18.15 0.22 19.90
N LYS A 175 -17.15 0.74 20.60
CA LYS A 175 -17.33 1.78 21.62
C LYS A 175 -17.83 3.09 21.01
N ASN A 176 -17.57 3.32 19.75
CA ASN A 176 -18.01 4.50 19.00
C ASN A 176 -19.29 4.25 18.18
N ILE A 177 -20.05 3.20 18.51
CA ILE A 177 -21.25 2.80 17.75
C ILE A 177 -22.27 3.96 17.65
N VAL A 178 -22.38 4.79 18.67
CA VAL A 178 -23.25 5.96 18.66
C VAL A 178 -22.81 6.96 17.58
N VAL A 179 -21.50 7.18 17.45
CA VAL A 179 -20.94 8.08 16.44
C VAL A 179 -21.17 7.51 15.05
N TYR A 180 -20.95 6.21 14.85
CA TYR A 180 -21.21 5.56 13.56
C TYR A 180 -22.69 5.54 13.20
N MET A 181 -23.58 5.34 14.17
CA MET A 181 -25.03 5.47 13.97
C MET A 181 -25.44 6.88 13.59
N LEU A 182 -24.81 7.90 14.22
CA LEU A 182 -25.02 9.29 13.85
C LEU A 182 -24.61 9.54 12.38
N TYR A 183 -23.42 9.08 11.98
CA TYR A 183 -22.97 9.21 10.58
C TYR A 183 -23.84 8.40 9.60
N LEU A 184 -24.31 7.23 10.01
CA LEU A 184 -25.18 6.38 9.19
C LEU A 184 -26.49 7.11 8.83
N VAL A 185 -26.97 7.98 9.70
CA VAL A 185 -28.16 8.82 9.47
C VAL A 185 -27.79 10.15 8.80
N LEU A 186 -26.77 10.84 9.32
CA LEU A 186 -26.42 12.20 8.89
C LEU A 186 -25.90 12.22 7.45
N VAL A 187 -25.04 11.27 7.06
CA VAL A 187 -24.46 11.24 5.71
C VAL A 187 -25.51 11.04 4.63
N PRO A 188 -26.44 10.08 4.71
CA PRO A 188 -27.53 9.97 3.75
C PRO A 188 -28.40 11.24 3.70
N VAL A 189 -28.77 11.82 4.85
CA VAL A 189 -29.54 13.05 4.90
C VAL A 189 -28.82 14.20 4.16
N LEU A 190 -27.51 14.36 4.41
CA LEU A 190 -26.68 15.35 3.74
C LEU A 190 -26.64 15.11 2.21
N VAL A 191 -26.45 13.85 1.80
CA VAL A 191 -26.47 13.48 0.38
C VAL A 191 -27.79 13.81 -0.27
N PHE A 192 -28.92 13.52 0.40
CA PHE A 192 -30.25 13.88 -0.09
C PHE A 192 -30.42 15.38 -0.33
N PHE A 193 -30.06 16.22 0.65
CA PHE A 193 -30.16 17.69 0.50
C PHE A 193 -29.20 18.20 -0.59
N ILE A 194 -27.98 17.69 -0.69
CA ILE A 194 -27.06 18.07 -1.77
C ILE A 194 -27.65 17.74 -3.15
N LEU A 195 -28.27 16.58 -3.31
CA LEU A 195 -28.90 16.19 -4.58
C LEU A 195 -30.15 17.00 -4.90
N LYS A 196 -31.00 17.24 -3.89
CA LYS A 196 -32.23 18.00 -4.03
C LYS A 196 -31.94 19.48 -4.37
N ASP A 197 -31.07 20.11 -3.58
CA ASP A 197 -30.84 21.54 -3.63
C ASP A 197 -29.57 21.95 -4.40
N LYS A 198 -29.02 21.01 -5.19
CA LYS A 198 -27.77 21.17 -5.97
C LYS A 198 -27.69 22.52 -6.67
N GLN A 199 -28.76 22.92 -7.38
CA GLN A 199 -28.78 24.17 -8.17
C GLN A 199 -28.76 25.41 -7.28
N ALA A 200 -29.49 25.37 -6.15
CA ALA A 200 -29.49 26.47 -5.20
C ALA A 200 -28.12 26.65 -4.53
N ILE A 201 -27.48 25.55 -4.15
CA ILE A 201 -26.14 25.54 -3.58
C ILE A 201 -25.10 26.08 -4.58
N LEU A 202 -25.14 25.63 -5.83
CA LEU A 202 -24.21 26.09 -6.88
C LEU A 202 -24.43 27.59 -7.18
N ASN A 203 -25.68 28.04 -7.25
CA ASN A 203 -26.00 29.46 -7.48
C ASN A 203 -25.57 30.33 -6.30
N TRP A 204 -25.61 29.79 -5.06
CA TRP A 204 -25.13 30.49 -3.88
C TRP A 204 -23.62 30.69 -3.95
N PHE A 205 -22.86 29.63 -4.24
CA PHE A 205 -21.40 29.72 -4.43
C PHE A 205 -21.00 30.61 -5.59
N ALA A 206 -21.78 30.62 -6.70
CA ALA A 206 -21.52 31.46 -7.87
C ALA A 206 -21.59 32.98 -7.56
N LYS A 207 -22.26 33.40 -6.46
CA LYS A 207 -22.29 34.78 -6.03
C LYS A 207 -20.96 35.32 -5.52
N PHE A 208 -20.08 34.40 -5.04
CA PHE A 208 -18.76 34.75 -4.53
C PHE A 208 -17.68 34.78 -5.61
N LEU A 209 -17.99 34.34 -6.84
CA LEU A 209 -17.04 34.36 -7.95
C LEU A 209 -16.99 35.72 -8.64
N PRO A 210 -15.81 36.14 -9.15
CA PRO A 210 -15.62 37.41 -9.88
C PRO A 210 -16.58 37.56 -11.07
N SER A 211 -16.88 38.81 -11.45
CA SER A 211 -17.84 39.14 -12.50
C SER A 211 -17.41 38.74 -13.92
N GLU A 212 -16.12 38.62 -14.16
CA GLU A 212 -15.58 38.12 -15.44
C GLU A 212 -15.60 36.58 -15.47
N ARG A 213 -16.77 36.08 -15.89
CA ARG A 213 -17.16 34.67 -15.64
C ARG A 213 -16.81 33.68 -16.75
N ALA A 214 -16.32 34.14 -17.90
CA ALA A 214 -16.15 33.24 -19.06
C ALA A 214 -15.11 32.12 -18.80
N LEU A 215 -13.92 32.48 -18.33
CA LEU A 215 -12.86 31.52 -18.01
C LEU A 215 -13.18 30.66 -16.78
N THR A 216 -13.65 31.31 -15.71
CA THR A 216 -14.03 30.61 -14.49
C THR A 216 -15.13 29.58 -14.74
N ARG A 217 -16.10 29.91 -15.60
CA ARG A 217 -17.17 29.01 -16.00
C ARG A 217 -16.66 27.86 -16.82
N GLN A 218 -15.78 28.10 -17.78
CA GLN A 218 -15.18 27.07 -18.62
C GLN A 218 -14.34 26.07 -17.78
N VAL A 219 -13.45 26.61 -16.93
CA VAL A 219 -12.65 25.78 -16.01
C VAL A 219 -13.54 24.97 -15.07
N TRP A 220 -14.59 25.59 -14.52
CA TRP A 220 -15.54 24.92 -13.63
C TRP A 220 -16.30 23.78 -14.32
N GLU A 221 -16.82 24.02 -15.53
CA GLU A 221 -17.52 23.00 -16.31
C GLU A 221 -16.59 21.82 -16.64
N GLU A 222 -15.37 22.10 -17.08
CA GLU A 222 -14.37 21.08 -17.39
C GLU A 222 -14.02 20.25 -16.16
N VAL A 223 -13.68 20.87 -15.04
CA VAL A 223 -13.33 20.19 -13.77
C VAL A 223 -14.50 19.40 -13.22
N ASN A 224 -15.72 19.92 -13.29
CA ASN A 224 -16.91 19.22 -12.83
C ASN A 224 -17.18 17.95 -13.64
N ILE A 225 -17.04 18.02 -14.98
CA ILE A 225 -17.20 16.86 -15.87
C ILE A 225 -16.10 15.83 -15.58
N GLN A 226 -14.84 16.24 -15.54
CA GLN A 226 -13.71 15.35 -15.32
C GLN A 226 -13.77 14.69 -13.94
N THR A 227 -14.09 15.45 -12.88
CA THR A 227 -14.27 14.91 -11.53
C THR A 227 -15.43 13.90 -11.47
N SER A 228 -16.55 14.23 -12.14
CA SER A 228 -17.71 13.34 -12.20
C SER A 228 -17.38 12.02 -12.90
N ASN A 229 -16.70 12.09 -14.06
CA ASN A 229 -16.29 10.92 -14.81
C ASN A 229 -15.26 10.08 -14.04
N TYR A 230 -14.29 10.73 -13.41
CA TYR A 230 -13.31 10.07 -12.55
C TYR A 230 -13.96 9.31 -11.38
N VAL A 231 -14.84 9.95 -10.63
CA VAL A 231 -15.51 9.33 -9.46
C VAL A 231 -16.36 8.15 -9.90
N ARG A 232 -17.09 8.26 -11.01
CA ARG A 232 -17.88 7.16 -11.57
C ARG A 232 -16.99 6.04 -12.08
N GLY A 233 -15.93 6.38 -12.81
CA GLY A 233 -14.96 5.39 -13.32
C GLY A 233 -14.35 4.60 -12.16
N LYS A 234 -13.84 5.29 -11.14
CA LYS A 234 -13.25 4.64 -9.95
C LYS A 234 -14.25 3.78 -9.17
N PHE A 235 -15.49 4.19 -9.09
CA PHE A 235 -16.53 3.39 -8.44
C PHE A 235 -16.74 2.05 -9.17
N TRP A 236 -16.87 2.08 -10.49
CA TRP A 236 -17.04 0.86 -11.29
C TRP A 236 -15.78 0.01 -11.31
N GLU A 237 -14.61 0.62 -11.38
CA GLU A 237 -13.32 -0.07 -11.30
C GLU A 237 -13.20 -0.87 -9.99
N VAL A 238 -13.49 -0.25 -8.85
CA VAL A 238 -13.49 -0.93 -7.53
C VAL A 238 -14.42 -2.13 -7.53
N ILE A 239 -15.67 -1.97 -8.01
CA ILE A 239 -16.66 -3.06 -8.00
C ILE A 239 -16.23 -4.19 -8.94
N ILE A 240 -15.77 -3.88 -10.13
CA ILE A 240 -15.39 -4.90 -11.13
C ILE A 240 -14.15 -5.65 -10.64
N VAL A 241 -13.11 -4.93 -10.19
CA VAL A 241 -11.88 -5.55 -9.70
C VAL A 241 -12.14 -6.39 -8.45
N TRP A 242 -12.94 -5.88 -7.51
CA TRP A 242 -13.39 -6.66 -6.35
C TRP A 242 -14.11 -7.96 -6.78
N GLY A 243 -15.13 -7.85 -7.65
CA GLY A 243 -15.94 -8.97 -8.07
C GLY A 243 -15.14 -10.02 -8.84
N VAL A 244 -14.32 -9.60 -9.80
CA VAL A 244 -13.47 -10.51 -10.60
C VAL A 244 -12.44 -11.19 -9.71
N THR A 245 -11.79 -10.43 -8.81
CA THR A 245 -10.84 -10.98 -7.86
C THR A 245 -11.52 -11.96 -6.91
N TYR A 246 -12.69 -11.62 -6.38
CA TYR A 246 -13.47 -12.50 -5.51
C TYR A 246 -13.75 -13.85 -6.19
N ILE A 247 -14.33 -13.82 -7.40
CA ILE A 247 -14.65 -15.03 -8.15
C ILE A 247 -13.39 -15.85 -8.42
N THR A 248 -12.30 -15.19 -8.79
CA THR A 248 -11.03 -15.87 -9.08
C THR A 248 -10.45 -16.53 -7.82
N LEU A 249 -10.31 -15.81 -6.73
CA LEU A 249 -9.75 -16.34 -5.48
C LEU A 249 -10.62 -17.46 -4.89
N GLU A 250 -11.96 -17.34 -5.00
CA GLU A 250 -12.92 -18.37 -4.57
C GLU A 250 -12.79 -19.62 -5.42
N ALA A 251 -12.62 -19.51 -6.74
CA ALA A 251 -12.41 -20.65 -7.63
C ALA A 251 -11.14 -21.45 -7.30
N PHE A 252 -10.11 -20.78 -6.76
CA PHE A 252 -8.93 -21.46 -6.20
C PHE A 252 -9.15 -21.96 -4.77
N GLY A 253 -10.25 -21.61 -4.11
CA GLY A 253 -10.54 -21.97 -2.73
C GLY A 253 -9.57 -21.30 -1.74
N LEU A 254 -9.13 -20.06 -2.01
CA LEU A 254 -8.26 -19.32 -1.11
C LEU A 254 -9.03 -18.96 0.16
N ARG A 255 -8.38 -19.08 1.32
CA ARG A 255 -8.97 -18.61 2.58
C ARG A 255 -9.04 -17.09 2.61
N ALA A 256 -10.01 -16.55 3.36
CA ALA A 256 -10.25 -15.13 3.49
C ALA A 256 -10.48 -14.42 2.12
N THR A 257 -11.12 -15.10 1.17
CA THR A 257 -11.36 -14.61 -0.20
C THR A 257 -12.11 -13.29 -0.21
N LEU A 258 -13.20 -13.18 0.56
CA LEU A 258 -14.02 -11.96 0.60
C LEU A 258 -13.22 -10.78 1.14
N LEU A 259 -12.46 -11.01 2.21
CA LEU A 259 -11.62 -9.99 2.84
C LEU A 259 -10.52 -9.51 1.87
N VAL A 260 -9.76 -10.44 1.31
CA VAL A 260 -8.63 -10.13 0.42
C VAL A 260 -9.12 -9.44 -0.85
N SER A 261 -10.16 -9.97 -1.50
CA SER A 261 -10.72 -9.38 -2.72
C SER A 261 -11.29 -7.98 -2.49
N LEU A 262 -11.91 -7.73 -1.33
CA LEU A 262 -12.38 -6.40 -0.96
C LEU A 262 -11.23 -5.41 -0.84
N PHE A 263 -10.15 -5.81 -0.17
CA PHE A 263 -8.96 -4.95 -0.06
C PHE A 263 -8.30 -4.73 -1.42
N VAL A 264 -8.28 -5.74 -2.31
CA VAL A 264 -7.80 -5.57 -3.68
C VAL A 264 -8.67 -4.54 -4.43
N GLY A 265 -9.99 -4.66 -4.38
CA GLY A 265 -10.89 -3.68 -4.99
C GLY A 265 -10.71 -2.27 -4.42
N LEU A 266 -10.60 -2.14 -3.09
CA LEU A 266 -10.36 -0.83 -2.47
C LEU A 266 -8.97 -0.27 -2.75
N SER A 267 -7.97 -1.11 -2.94
CA SER A 267 -6.60 -0.68 -3.22
C SER A 267 -6.46 0.08 -4.54
N VAL A 268 -7.36 -0.18 -5.50
CA VAL A 268 -7.41 0.50 -6.80
C VAL A 268 -7.66 2.02 -6.64
N LEU A 269 -8.22 2.46 -5.51
CA LEU A 269 -8.39 3.89 -5.20
C LEU A 269 -7.05 4.64 -5.15
N VAL A 270 -5.96 3.93 -4.83
CA VAL A 270 -4.61 4.49 -4.82
C VAL A 270 -3.87 4.05 -6.10
N PRO A 271 -3.77 4.91 -7.13
CA PRO A 271 -3.17 4.54 -8.40
C PRO A 271 -1.73 3.99 -8.22
N TYR A 272 -1.37 2.96 -8.98
CA TYR A 272 -0.07 2.26 -9.00
C TYR A 272 0.32 1.57 -7.69
N VAL A 273 0.15 2.23 -6.54
CA VAL A 273 0.59 1.73 -5.23
C VAL A 273 -0.31 0.60 -4.75
N GLY A 274 -1.63 0.77 -4.87
CA GLY A 274 -2.59 -0.21 -4.37
C GLY A 274 -2.45 -1.58 -5.01
N ALA A 275 -2.41 -1.61 -6.34
CA ALA A 275 -2.23 -2.84 -7.11
C ALA A 275 -0.95 -3.61 -6.70
N THR A 276 0.18 -2.89 -6.58
CA THR A 276 1.47 -3.49 -6.20
C THR A 276 1.45 -4.00 -4.77
N LEU A 277 0.89 -3.25 -3.83
CA LEU A 277 0.86 -3.61 -2.41
C LEU A 277 0.04 -4.89 -2.17
N MET A 278 -1.03 -5.09 -2.93
CA MET A 278 -1.91 -6.25 -2.75
C MET A 278 -1.33 -7.58 -3.25
N TYR A 279 -0.20 -7.58 -3.97
CA TYR A 279 0.54 -8.81 -4.23
C TYR A 279 1.06 -9.45 -2.93
N ILE A 280 1.41 -8.64 -1.93
CA ILE A 280 1.97 -9.13 -0.66
C ILE A 280 1.01 -10.09 0.05
N PRO A 281 -0.23 -9.72 0.41
CA PRO A 281 -1.15 -10.63 1.09
C PRO A 281 -1.52 -11.84 0.23
N ILE A 282 -1.66 -11.69 -1.10
CA ILE A 282 -2.01 -12.81 -1.99
C ILE A 282 -0.88 -13.84 -2.05
N VAL A 283 0.38 -13.38 -2.17
CA VAL A 283 1.54 -14.28 -2.17
C VAL A 283 1.70 -14.97 -0.82
N ILE A 284 1.56 -14.25 0.29
CA ILE A 284 1.69 -14.81 1.64
C ILE A 284 0.61 -15.88 1.88
N LEU A 285 -0.66 -15.55 1.61
CA LEU A 285 -1.78 -16.47 1.82
C LEU A 285 -1.74 -17.67 0.88
N GLY A 286 -1.47 -17.41 -0.41
CA GLY A 286 -1.35 -18.47 -1.40
C GLY A 286 -0.21 -19.42 -1.08
N TYR A 287 0.95 -18.92 -0.69
CA TYR A 287 2.08 -19.74 -0.27
C TYR A 287 1.78 -20.50 1.03
N TYR A 288 1.17 -19.85 2.01
CA TYR A 288 0.76 -20.48 3.27
C TYR A 288 -0.19 -21.66 3.02
N GLN A 289 -1.19 -21.47 2.15
CA GLN A 289 -2.24 -22.47 1.95
C GLN A 289 -1.83 -23.58 0.98
N PHE A 290 -1.11 -23.26 -0.09
CA PHE A 290 -0.82 -24.20 -1.17
C PHE A 290 0.66 -24.61 -1.23
N GLY A 291 1.55 -23.96 -0.47
CA GLY A 291 3.00 -24.16 -0.58
C GLY A 291 3.50 -23.78 -1.98
N MET A 292 4.63 -24.36 -2.41
CA MET A 292 5.17 -24.20 -3.76
C MET A 292 4.54 -25.21 -4.74
N SER A 293 3.23 -25.25 -4.79
CA SER A 293 2.47 -26.12 -5.68
C SER A 293 2.13 -25.45 -7.01
N SER A 294 1.69 -26.24 -7.99
CA SER A 294 1.14 -25.72 -9.26
C SER A 294 -0.07 -24.79 -9.03
N THR A 295 -0.90 -25.09 -8.02
CA THR A 295 -2.05 -24.27 -7.66
C THR A 295 -1.62 -22.84 -7.26
N PHE A 296 -0.57 -22.72 -6.46
CA PHE A 296 -0.01 -21.40 -6.09
C PHE A 296 0.48 -20.62 -7.32
N VAL A 297 1.18 -21.29 -8.23
CA VAL A 297 1.68 -20.65 -9.45
C VAL A 297 0.52 -20.17 -10.33
N TRP A 298 -0.52 -20.99 -10.51
CA TRP A 298 -1.70 -20.61 -11.27
C TRP A 298 -2.51 -19.49 -10.61
N LEU A 299 -2.64 -19.49 -9.29
CA LEU A 299 -3.23 -18.39 -8.51
C LEU A 299 -2.49 -17.07 -8.77
N PHE A 300 -1.15 -17.10 -8.67
CA PHE A 300 -0.32 -15.92 -8.91
C PHE A 300 -0.45 -15.40 -10.34
N ILE A 301 -0.46 -16.31 -11.34
CA ILE A 301 -0.64 -15.95 -12.75
C ILE A 301 -2.04 -15.37 -12.97
N ALA A 302 -3.09 -15.99 -12.45
CA ALA A 302 -4.47 -15.50 -12.59
C ALA A 302 -4.64 -14.11 -11.98
N TYR A 303 -4.11 -13.89 -10.78
CA TYR A 303 -4.12 -12.57 -10.15
C TYR A 303 -3.32 -11.53 -10.96
N SER A 304 -2.15 -11.92 -11.47
CA SER A 304 -1.34 -11.04 -12.32
C SER A 304 -2.06 -10.65 -13.61
N ILE A 305 -2.81 -11.57 -14.23
CA ILE A 305 -3.65 -11.26 -15.38
C ILE A 305 -4.73 -10.23 -15.03
N ILE A 306 -5.39 -10.37 -13.86
CA ILE A 306 -6.38 -9.38 -13.39
C ILE A 306 -5.74 -8.00 -13.26
N GLN A 307 -4.56 -7.90 -12.64
CA GLN A 307 -3.86 -6.63 -12.45
C GLN A 307 -3.40 -5.99 -13.78
N VAL A 308 -2.93 -6.81 -14.72
CA VAL A 308 -2.57 -6.35 -16.08
C VAL A 308 -3.79 -5.85 -16.84
N LEU A 309 -4.92 -6.57 -16.76
CA LEU A 309 -6.18 -6.17 -17.40
C LEU A 309 -6.75 -4.90 -16.75
N ASP A 310 -6.67 -4.79 -15.44
CA ASP A 310 -7.09 -3.58 -14.72
C ASP A 310 -6.30 -2.37 -15.19
N GLY A 311 -4.97 -2.40 -15.11
CA GLY A 311 -4.12 -1.27 -15.44
C GLY A 311 -4.08 -0.89 -16.92
N ASN A 312 -4.25 -1.84 -17.84
CA ASN A 312 -4.08 -1.61 -19.29
C ASN A 312 -5.41 -1.55 -20.07
N VAL A 313 -6.49 -2.10 -19.52
CA VAL A 313 -7.79 -2.14 -20.21
C VAL A 313 -8.86 -1.43 -19.40
N LEU A 314 -9.10 -1.88 -18.15
CA LEU A 314 -10.23 -1.41 -17.36
C LEU A 314 -10.07 0.06 -16.95
N ALA A 315 -8.93 0.43 -16.39
CA ALA A 315 -8.66 1.80 -15.97
C ALA A 315 -8.69 2.78 -17.17
N PRO A 316 -8.01 2.54 -18.31
CA PRO A 316 -8.14 3.39 -19.49
C PRO A 316 -9.58 3.51 -20.01
N VAL A 317 -10.34 2.42 -20.06
CA VAL A 317 -11.73 2.45 -20.56
C VAL A 317 -12.64 3.25 -19.63
N LEU A 318 -12.50 3.08 -18.32
CA LEU A 318 -13.35 3.75 -17.33
C LEU A 318 -12.95 5.20 -17.04
N LEU A 319 -11.66 5.54 -17.22
CA LEU A 319 -11.09 6.83 -16.86
C LEU A 319 -10.59 7.64 -18.07
N SER A 320 -10.87 7.20 -19.31
CA SER A 320 -10.30 7.76 -20.56
C SER A 320 -10.48 9.28 -20.70
N GLU A 321 -11.58 9.82 -20.20
CA GLU A 321 -11.86 11.26 -20.26
C GLU A 321 -11.22 12.05 -19.11
N ALA A 322 -10.72 11.37 -18.06
CA ALA A 322 -10.19 12.01 -16.85
C ALA A 322 -8.66 12.10 -16.83
N THR A 323 -7.94 11.42 -17.74
CA THR A 323 -6.50 11.21 -17.63
C THR A 323 -5.69 11.74 -18.83
N SER A 324 -5.88 12.99 -19.23
CA SER A 324 -5.01 13.65 -20.20
C SER A 324 -3.66 14.11 -19.61
N LEU A 325 -3.32 13.64 -18.40
CA LEU A 325 -2.12 14.06 -17.67
C LEU A 325 -0.96 13.08 -17.91
N HIS A 326 0.25 13.62 -17.95
CA HIS A 326 1.45 12.81 -18.01
C HIS A 326 1.61 12.00 -16.70
N PRO A 327 2.07 10.71 -16.73
CA PRO A 327 2.22 9.88 -15.53
C PRO A 327 3.02 10.55 -14.40
N ILE A 328 4.07 11.30 -14.73
CA ILE A 328 4.87 12.06 -13.75
C ILE A 328 4.01 13.08 -13.01
N ALA A 329 3.11 13.77 -13.70
CA ALA A 329 2.20 14.74 -13.08
C ALA A 329 1.22 14.06 -12.11
N ILE A 330 0.77 12.85 -12.45
CA ILE A 330 -0.10 12.04 -11.56
C ILE A 330 0.67 11.65 -10.30
N ILE A 331 1.90 11.15 -10.43
CA ILE A 331 2.73 10.78 -9.27
C ILE A 331 3.02 12.01 -8.40
N ALA A 332 3.40 13.13 -9.00
CA ALA A 332 3.64 14.38 -8.28
C ALA A 332 2.37 14.86 -7.53
N ALA A 333 1.21 14.75 -8.16
CA ALA A 333 -0.07 15.08 -7.53
C ALA A 333 -0.40 14.16 -6.36
N ILE A 334 -0.16 12.85 -6.49
CA ILE A 334 -0.35 11.87 -5.42
C ILE A 334 0.54 12.23 -4.22
N LEU A 335 1.80 12.53 -4.45
CA LEU A 335 2.74 12.91 -3.38
C LEU A 335 2.34 14.25 -2.73
N LEU A 336 2.01 15.26 -3.53
CA LEU A 336 1.65 16.58 -3.03
C LEU A 336 0.33 16.55 -2.25
N PHE A 337 -0.75 16.10 -2.88
CA PHE A 337 -2.08 16.11 -2.28
C PHE A 337 -2.24 15.02 -1.23
N GLY A 338 -1.57 13.88 -1.40
CA GLY A 338 -1.50 12.82 -0.40
C GLY A 338 -0.78 13.29 0.87
N GLY A 339 0.29 14.05 0.75
CA GLY A 339 0.98 14.68 1.88
C GLY A 339 0.14 15.73 2.61
N LEU A 340 -0.70 16.48 1.88
CA LEU A 340 -1.55 17.54 2.45
C LEU A 340 -2.83 16.99 3.11
N TRP A 341 -3.51 16.02 2.48
CA TRP A 341 -4.84 15.55 2.91
C TRP A 341 -4.93 14.04 3.12
N GLY A 342 -3.79 13.35 3.15
CA GLY A 342 -3.72 11.91 3.38
C GLY A 342 -4.49 11.11 2.31
N PHE A 343 -5.24 10.10 2.75
CA PHE A 343 -6.00 9.21 1.85
C PHE A 343 -6.90 9.96 0.86
N TRP A 344 -7.64 10.97 1.32
CA TRP A 344 -8.51 11.76 0.46
C TRP A 344 -7.74 12.57 -0.57
N GLY A 345 -6.54 13.07 -0.22
CA GLY A 345 -5.64 13.74 -1.15
C GLY A 345 -5.14 12.80 -2.25
N VAL A 346 -4.77 11.57 -1.91
CA VAL A 346 -4.38 10.54 -2.89
C VAL A 346 -5.56 10.18 -3.80
N PHE A 347 -6.74 9.96 -3.24
CA PHE A 347 -7.94 9.63 -4.02
C PHE A 347 -8.30 10.73 -5.01
N PHE A 348 -8.29 12.01 -4.60
CA PHE A 348 -8.61 13.14 -5.46
C PHE A 348 -7.39 13.73 -6.20
N ALA A 349 -6.22 13.09 -6.15
CA ALA A 349 -5.00 13.60 -6.77
C ALA A 349 -5.17 13.88 -8.26
N ILE A 350 -5.82 12.98 -9.00
CA ILE A 350 -6.04 13.14 -10.45
C ILE A 350 -7.00 14.29 -10.75
N PRO A 351 -8.21 14.40 -10.15
CA PRO A 351 -9.06 15.56 -10.32
C PRO A 351 -8.41 16.89 -9.91
N LEU A 352 -7.64 16.90 -8.83
CA LEU A 352 -6.93 18.10 -8.40
C LEU A 352 -5.80 18.50 -9.36
N ALA A 353 -5.07 17.51 -9.89
CA ALA A 353 -4.05 17.76 -10.91
C ALA A 353 -4.67 18.29 -12.21
N THR A 354 -5.84 17.79 -12.63
CA THR A 354 -6.55 18.31 -13.80
C THR A 354 -7.06 19.73 -13.55
N LEU A 355 -7.55 20.05 -12.35
CA LEU A 355 -7.89 21.42 -11.96
C LEU A 355 -6.69 22.36 -12.12
N VAL A 356 -5.54 22.00 -11.55
CA VAL A 356 -4.31 22.80 -11.66
C VAL A 356 -3.89 22.96 -13.14
N ASN A 357 -3.93 21.89 -13.92
CA ASN A 357 -3.61 21.92 -15.35
C ASN A 357 -4.56 22.82 -16.14
N SER A 358 -5.87 22.77 -15.86
CA SER A 358 -6.87 23.63 -16.50
C SER A 358 -6.67 25.11 -16.15
N ILE A 359 -6.31 25.42 -14.91
CA ILE A 359 -5.98 26.79 -14.48
C ILE A 359 -4.72 27.28 -15.21
N ILE A 360 -3.66 26.47 -15.26
CA ILE A 360 -2.39 26.81 -15.94
C ILE A 360 -2.63 27.06 -17.44
N LYS A 361 -3.45 26.27 -18.10
CA LYS A 361 -3.80 26.43 -19.51
C LYS A 361 -4.66 27.68 -19.76
N ALA A 362 -5.54 28.03 -18.84
CA ALA A 362 -6.42 29.19 -18.98
C ALA A 362 -5.69 30.53 -18.76
N TRP A 363 -4.65 30.54 -17.91
CA TRP A 363 -3.89 31.75 -17.56
C TRP A 363 -3.26 32.52 -18.73
N PRO A 364 -2.57 31.90 -19.72
CA PRO A 364 -1.97 32.61 -20.85
C PRO A 364 -3.00 33.19 -21.82
N MET A 365 -4.17 32.56 -21.97
CA MET A 365 -5.21 33.06 -22.89
C MET A 365 -5.79 34.40 -22.42
N GLU A 366 -5.91 34.60 -21.12
CA GLU A 366 -6.41 35.84 -20.54
C GLU A 366 -5.40 36.98 -20.68
N ARG A 367 -4.12 36.68 -20.44
CA ARG A 367 -3.04 37.66 -20.60
C ARG A 367 -2.94 38.19 -22.05
N ASN A 368 -3.11 37.33 -23.03
CA ASN A 368 -3.07 37.71 -24.43
C ASN A 368 -4.31 38.54 -24.87
N LYS A 369 -5.50 38.26 -24.29
CA LYS A 369 -6.71 39.08 -24.51
C LYS A 369 -6.61 40.43 -23.83
N ALA A 370 -5.98 40.54 -22.67
CA ALA A 370 -5.75 41.79 -21.97
C ALA A 370 -4.73 42.70 -22.67
N LEU A 371 -3.77 42.15 -23.41
CA LEU A 371 -2.77 42.87 -24.19
C LEU A 371 -3.27 43.34 -25.56
N GLN A 372 -4.42 42.82 -26.01
CA GLN A 372 -5.09 43.20 -27.26
C GLN A 372 -6.22 44.20 -27.06
N ARG A 373 -6.51 44.60 -25.83
CA ARG A 373 -7.42 45.70 -25.45
C ARG A 373 -6.64 46.95 -25.02
#